data_5e2a5656c19b8caf4186645bc2beddd7
#
_entry.id   5e2a5656c19b8caf4186645bc2beddd7
#
_cell.length_a   1.000
_cell.length_b   1.000
_cell.length_c   1.000
_cell.angle_alpha   90.00
_cell.angle_beta   90.00
_cell.angle_gamma   90.00
#
_symmetry.space_group_name_H-M   'P 1'
#
loop_
_entity.id
_entity.type
_entity.pdbx_description
1 polymer ?
#
loop_
_entity_poly.entity_id
_entity_poly.type
_entity_poly.pdbx_seq_one_letter_code
_entity_poly.pdbx_strand_id
1 'polypeptide(L)'
;MKFRAENNDWHHGFQMDFTNGCTISVQFSKGNYCDEGETTAEVATWNSNGDWMIWNGDNWVVLTDGYTDIMSHQTTDDVAMLISELVKLK
;
A
#
# COMPACT_ATOMS: atom_id res chain seq x y z
N MET A 1 3.46 -4.56 14.27
CA MET A 1 2.90 -3.21 14.32
C MET A 1 4.04 -2.21 14.36
N LYS A 2 4.40 -1.69 13.22
CA LYS A 2 5.52 -0.76 13.12
C LYS A 2 5.51 0.03 11.83
N PHE A 3 6.25 1.12 11.81
CA PHE A 3 6.60 1.84 10.60
C PHE A 3 7.96 1.37 10.11
N ARG A 4 8.10 1.31 8.79
CA ARG A 4 9.39 1.07 8.14
C ARG A 4 9.59 2.15 7.08
N ALA A 5 10.63 2.95 7.25
CA ALA A 5 10.99 3.95 6.25
C ALA A 5 11.77 3.31 5.13
N GLU A 6 11.49 3.74 3.91
CA GLU A 6 12.28 3.40 2.74
C GLU A 6 12.74 4.70 2.11
N ASN A 7 13.97 5.09 2.39
CA ASN A 7 14.49 6.38 1.98
C ASN A 7 15.97 6.26 1.61
N ASN A 8 16.22 5.95 0.35
CA ASN A 8 17.54 5.93 -0.22
C ASN A 8 17.49 6.55 -1.63
N ASP A 9 18.56 6.49 -2.39
CA ASP A 9 18.62 7.14 -3.71
C ASP A 9 17.61 6.58 -4.72
N TRP A 10 17.10 5.35 -4.48
CA TRP A 10 16.23 4.64 -5.40
C TRP A 10 14.81 4.45 -4.86
N HIS A 11 14.65 4.52 -3.55
CA HIS A 11 13.36 4.22 -2.91
C HIS A 11 13.00 5.33 -1.94
N HIS A 12 11.81 5.89 -2.12
CA HIS A 12 11.22 6.86 -1.21
C HIS A 12 9.82 6.39 -0.85
N GLY A 13 9.58 6.23 0.43
CA GLY A 13 8.28 5.80 0.90
C GLY A 13 8.33 5.22 2.30
N PHE A 14 7.27 4.52 2.65
CA PHE A 14 7.18 3.88 3.96
C PHE A 14 6.26 2.67 3.90
N GLN A 15 6.36 1.83 4.92
CA GLN A 15 5.46 0.72 5.16
C GLN A 15 4.90 0.80 6.56
N MET A 16 3.68 0.33 6.74
CA MET A 16 3.05 0.21 8.05
C MET A 16 2.53 -1.21 8.22
N ASP A 17 2.93 -1.86 9.30
CA ASP A 17 2.39 -3.16 9.69
C ASP A 17 1.33 -2.95 10.77
N PHE A 18 0.15 -3.53 10.57
CA PHE A 18 -0.97 -3.37 11.49
C PHE A 18 -1.13 -4.58 12.41
N THR A 19 -1.86 -4.39 13.50
CA THR A 19 -2.09 -5.46 14.48
C THR A 19 -2.86 -6.66 13.90
N ASN A 20 -3.62 -6.46 12.82
CA ASN A 20 -4.33 -7.54 12.14
C ASN A 20 -3.42 -8.34 11.20
N GLY A 21 -2.13 -8.03 11.15
CA GLY A 21 -1.17 -8.71 10.29
C GLY A 21 -1.07 -8.17 8.87
N CYS A 22 -1.92 -7.22 8.52
CA CYS A 22 -1.86 -6.59 7.20
C CYS A 22 -0.74 -5.55 7.14
N THR A 23 -0.26 -5.31 5.92
CA THR A 23 0.78 -4.30 5.66
C THR A 23 0.35 -3.42 4.49
N ILE A 24 0.65 -2.15 4.59
CA ILE A 24 0.55 -1.20 3.47
C ILE A 24 1.94 -0.68 3.14
N SER A 25 2.25 -0.60 1.85
CA SER A 25 3.47 0.01 1.33
C SER A 25 3.07 1.20 0.49
N VAL A 26 3.60 2.37 0.84
CA VAL A 26 3.34 3.63 0.12
C VAL A 26 4.65 4.11 -0.45
N GLN A 27 4.76 4.11 -1.79
CA GLN A 27 5.99 4.43 -2.50
C GLN A 27 5.77 5.61 -3.44
N PHE A 28 6.70 6.53 -3.44
CA PHE A 28 6.64 7.70 -4.33
C PHE A 28 8.00 8.01 -4.94
N SER A 29 8.74 6.96 -5.25
CA SER A 29 10.02 7.05 -5.92
C SER A 29 9.84 7.31 -7.41
N LYS A 30 10.90 7.70 -8.08
CA LYS A 30 10.90 8.00 -9.49
C LYS A 30 10.45 6.84 -10.38
N GLY A 31 10.68 5.60 -9.97
CA GLY A 31 10.29 4.41 -10.71
C GLY A 31 8.89 3.88 -10.37
N ASN A 32 8.16 4.54 -9.47
CA ASN A 32 6.82 4.11 -9.06
C ASN A 32 5.75 4.72 -9.97
N TYR A 33 4.58 4.07 -10.00
CA TYR A 33 3.43 4.56 -10.77
C TYR A 33 2.75 5.70 -10.00
N CYS A 34 3.34 6.89 -10.09
CA CYS A 34 2.90 8.11 -9.43
C CYS A 34 3.65 9.30 -10.01
N ASP A 35 3.39 10.50 -9.48
CA ASP A 35 4.07 11.73 -9.87
C ASP A 35 5.24 12.07 -8.94
N GLU A 36 5.95 11.08 -8.46
CA GLU A 36 7.11 11.20 -7.55
C GLU A 36 6.73 11.78 -6.18
N GLY A 37 5.49 11.57 -5.76
CA GLY A 37 5.02 12.01 -4.45
C GLY A 37 4.61 13.46 -4.38
N GLU A 38 4.52 14.14 -5.53
CA GLU A 38 4.04 15.52 -5.53
C GLU A 38 2.58 15.56 -5.10
N THR A 39 1.73 14.74 -5.73
CA THR A 39 0.31 14.62 -5.37
C THR A 39 -0.15 13.18 -5.22
N THR A 40 0.58 12.20 -5.75
CA THR A 40 0.18 10.79 -5.76
C THR A 40 1.33 9.87 -5.34
N ALA A 41 0.95 8.67 -4.92
CA ALA A 41 1.87 7.59 -4.56
C ALA A 41 1.38 6.28 -5.15
N GLU A 42 2.29 5.31 -5.25
CA GLU A 42 1.96 3.93 -5.59
C GLU A 42 1.75 3.16 -4.30
N VAL A 43 0.66 2.42 -4.20
CA VAL A 43 0.31 1.70 -2.97
C VAL A 43 0.19 0.20 -3.24
N ALA A 44 0.80 -0.59 -2.37
CA ALA A 44 0.62 -2.04 -2.33
C ALA A 44 0.16 -2.44 -0.93
N THR A 45 -0.68 -3.45 -0.87
CA THR A 45 -1.17 -4.00 0.40
C THR A 45 -1.12 -5.51 0.38
N TRP A 46 -0.88 -6.11 1.53
CA TRP A 46 -0.95 -7.57 1.65
C TRP A 46 -1.40 -7.97 3.07
N ASN A 47 -1.95 -9.17 3.15
CA ASN A 47 -2.45 -9.71 4.40
C ASN A 47 -1.37 -10.48 5.17
N SER A 48 -1.74 -11.04 6.31
CA SER A 48 -0.81 -11.80 7.17
C SER A 48 -0.24 -13.06 6.51
N ASN A 49 -0.89 -13.56 5.48
CA ASN A 49 -0.41 -14.71 4.70
C ASN A 49 0.54 -14.30 3.57
N GLY A 50 0.74 -13.00 3.38
CA GLY A 50 1.54 -12.48 2.29
C GLY A 50 0.80 -12.37 0.96
N ASP A 51 -0.51 -12.62 0.94
CA ASP A 51 -1.31 -12.43 -0.26
C ASP A 51 -1.56 -10.94 -0.49
N TRP A 52 -1.29 -10.48 -1.69
CA TRP A 52 -1.53 -9.09 -2.05
C TRP A 52 -3.02 -8.83 -2.21
N MET A 53 -3.43 -7.60 -1.95
CA MET A 53 -4.83 -7.20 -1.99
C MET A 53 -5.01 -5.90 -2.77
N ILE A 54 -6.18 -5.77 -3.39
CA ILE A 54 -6.58 -4.55 -4.10
C ILE A 54 -7.93 -4.09 -3.53
N TRP A 55 -8.06 -2.79 -3.29
CA TRP A 55 -9.33 -2.17 -2.94
C TRP A 55 -10.10 -1.86 -4.21
N ASN A 56 -11.31 -2.40 -4.35
CA ASN A 56 -12.12 -2.23 -5.56
C ASN A 56 -13.16 -1.09 -5.45
N GLY A 57 -13.11 -0.31 -4.38
CA GLY A 57 -14.09 0.74 -4.10
C GLY A 57 -15.08 0.36 -3.00
N ASP A 58 -15.30 -0.92 -2.79
CA ASP A 58 -16.24 -1.44 -1.80
C ASP A 58 -15.61 -2.46 -0.85
N ASN A 59 -14.74 -3.30 -1.38
CA ASN A 59 -14.16 -4.42 -0.63
C ASN A 59 -12.71 -4.65 -1.02
N TRP A 60 -11.99 -5.35 -0.15
CA TRP A 60 -10.67 -5.87 -0.46
C TRP A 60 -10.81 -7.13 -1.31
N VAL A 61 -10.08 -7.17 -2.42
CA VAL A 61 -9.96 -8.35 -3.27
C VAL A 61 -8.60 -8.97 -3.02
N VAL A 62 -8.58 -10.19 -2.50
CA VAL A 62 -7.34 -10.91 -2.23
C VAL A 62 -6.87 -11.58 -3.52
N LEU A 63 -5.63 -11.31 -3.91
CA LEU A 63 -4.98 -11.93 -5.06
C LEU A 63 -4.32 -13.22 -4.59
N THR A 64 -4.68 -14.33 -5.22
CA THR A 64 -4.19 -15.66 -4.83
C THR A 64 -3.12 -16.16 -5.80
N ASP A 65 -2.54 -17.33 -5.49
CA ASP A 65 -1.57 -18.02 -6.35
C ASP A 65 -0.32 -17.17 -6.67
N GLY A 66 0.09 -16.32 -5.73
CA GLY A 66 1.28 -15.51 -5.88
C GLY A 66 1.14 -14.29 -6.79
N TYR A 67 -0.06 -13.97 -7.24
CA TYR A 67 -0.29 -12.76 -8.03
C TYR A 67 -0.05 -11.52 -7.18
N THR A 68 0.54 -10.50 -7.79
CA THR A 68 0.80 -9.20 -7.17
C THR A 68 0.24 -8.10 -8.06
N ASP A 69 -0.23 -7.04 -7.46
CA ASP A 69 -0.65 -5.85 -8.17
C ASP A 69 -0.56 -4.64 -7.24
N ILE A 70 -0.53 -3.47 -7.83
CA ILE A 70 -0.43 -2.21 -7.09
C ILE A 70 -1.61 -1.31 -7.43
N MET A 71 -1.84 -0.34 -6.54
CA MET A 71 -2.80 0.74 -6.78
C MET A 71 -1.99 1.97 -7.16
N SER A 72 -2.08 2.37 -8.43
CA SER A 72 -1.29 3.46 -8.98
C SER A 72 -1.94 4.82 -8.72
N HIS A 73 -1.11 5.86 -8.68
CA HIS A 73 -1.57 7.26 -8.63
C HIS A 73 -2.61 7.55 -7.54
N GLN A 74 -2.34 7.06 -6.33
CA GLN A 74 -3.22 7.28 -5.19
C GLN A 74 -2.92 8.64 -4.55
N THR A 75 -3.96 9.45 -4.36
CA THR A 75 -3.84 10.74 -3.68
C THR A 75 -3.65 10.56 -2.17
N THR A 76 -3.35 11.64 -1.46
CA THR A 76 -3.25 11.60 0.01
C THR A 76 -4.56 11.11 0.64
N ASP A 77 -5.69 11.55 0.12
CA ASP A 77 -7.00 11.12 0.62
C ASP A 77 -7.24 9.64 0.33
N ASP A 78 -6.84 9.17 -0.85
CA ASP A 78 -6.91 7.74 -1.20
C ASP A 78 -6.06 6.90 -0.25
N VAL A 79 -4.83 7.33 0.03
CA VAL A 79 -3.94 6.62 0.95
C VAL A 79 -4.53 6.57 2.35
N ALA A 80 -5.07 7.69 2.84
CA ALA A 80 -5.70 7.74 4.16
C ALA A 80 -6.90 6.79 4.24
N MET A 81 -7.71 6.74 3.19
CA MET A 81 -8.87 5.85 3.11
C MET A 81 -8.41 4.38 3.11
N LEU A 82 -7.39 4.05 2.31
CA LEU A 82 -6.85 2.69 2.25
C LEU A 82 -6.32 2.23 3.61
N ILE A 83 -5.60 3.10 4.32
CA ILE A 83 -5.12 2.81 5.67
C ILE A 83 -6.30 2.54 6.60
N SER A 84 -7.31 3.40 6.56
CA SER A 84 -8.51 3.27 7.40
C SER A 84 -9.24 1.95 7.14
N GLU A 85 -9.41 1.58 5.89
CA GLU A 85 -10.09 0.33 5.54
C GLU A 85 -9.24 -0.90 5.88
N LEU A 86 -7.93 -0.81 5.66
CA LEU A 86 -7.04 -1.94 5.93
C LEU A 86 -6.94 -2.27 7.41
N VAL A 87 -6.88 -1.26 8.27
CA VAL A 87 -6.75 -1.44 9.71
C VAL A 87 -8.01 -2.09 10.32
N LYS A 88 -9.15 -1.95 9.67
CA LYS A 88 -10.43 -2.55 10.11
C LYS A 88 -10.56 -4.02 9.73
N LEU A 89 -9.74 -4.50 8.85
CA LEU A 89 -9.84 -5.86 8.33
C LEU A 89 -9.56 -6.88 9.46
N LYS A 90 -10.39 -7.91 9.52
CA LYS A 90 -10.28 -8.93 10.56
C LYS A 90 -9.64 -10.21 10.03
#